data_397876fa089c980afa0168d54a332dba
#
_entry.id   397876fa089c980afa0168d54a332dba
#
_cell.length_a   1.000
_cell.length_b   1.000
_cell.length_c   1.000
_cell.angle_alpha   90.00
_cell.angle_beta   90.00
_cell.angle_gamma   90.00
#
_symmetry.space_group_name_H-M   'P 1'
#
loop_
_entity.id
_entity.type
_entity.pdbx_description
1 polymer ?
#
loop_
_entity_poly.entity_id
_entity_poly.type
_entity_poly.pdbx_seq_one_letter_code
_entity_poly.pdbx_strand_id
1 'polypeptide(L)'
;MKPLFTGTGTALITPFKNGEIDWDALDNLVESQIAGGVSALIAAGTTGEPSTMTWDEHIEVIRFVAERAKDRACVIAGTGSNCTREVIHAANVVKDFGVAAQLVVTPYYNKSTQEGLVAHYTEIAEKTSLPIVVYNVPSRTVSYTHLRAHET
;
A
#
# COMPACT_ATOMS: atom_id res chain seq x y z
N MET A 1 -16.07 14.41 -3.08
CA MET A 1 -14.62 14.18 -3.34
C MET A 1 -14.48 13.43 -4.65
N LYS A 2 -13.54 13.82 -5.53
CA LYS A 2 -13.31 13.08 -6.78
C LYS A 2 -12.61 11.75 -6.44
N PRO A 3 -13.03 10.59 -7.00
CA PRO A 3 -12.35 9.33 -6.74
C PRO A 3 -10.89 9.37 -7.25
N LEU A 4 -9.98 8.65 -6.59
CA LEU A 4 -8.58 8.53 -7.00
C LEU A 4 -8.46 7.88 -8.39
N PHE A 5 -9.27 6.87 -8.62
CA PHE A 5 -9.42 6.20 -9.92
C PHE A 5 -10.82 5.58 -10.02
N THR A 6 -11.18 5.15 -11.22
CA THR A 6 -12.40 4.36 -11.49
C THR A 6 -11.99 3.16 -12.34
N GLY A 7 -12.59 2.00 -12.07
CA GLY A 7 -12.25 0.75 -12.77
C GLY A 7 -11.55 -0.25 -11.84
N THR A 8 -10.66 -1.06 -12.41
CA THR A 8 -9.98 -2.15 -11.70
C THR A 8 -8.65 -1.69 -11.10
N GLY A 9 -8.44 -2.00 -9.83
CA GLY A 9 -7.15 -1.89 -9.16
C GLY A 9 -6.58 -3.28 -8.87
N THR A 10 -5.36 -3.56 -9.32
CA THR A 10 -4.70 -4.86 -9.13
C THR A 10 -3.64 -4.79 -8.05
N ALA A 11 -3.73 -5.68 -7.05
CA ALA A 11 -2.65 -5.90 -6.09
C ALA A 11 -1.56 -6.75 -6.76
N LEU A 12 -0.39 -6.15 -6.96
CA LEU A 12 0.75 -6.81 -7.59
C LEU A 12 1.42 -7.80 -6.63
N ILE A 13 1.84 -8.94 -7.17
CA ILE A 13 2.86 -9.77 -6.53
C ILE A 13 4.23 -9.12 -6.70
N THR A 14 5.19 -9.48 -5.86
CA THR A 14 6.61 -9.14 -6.07
C THR A 14 7.32 -10.42 -6.51
N PRO A 15 7.77 -10.51 -7.78
CA PRO A 15 8.51 -11.68 -8.24
C PRO A 15 9.88 -11.77 -7.57
N PHE A 16 10.26 -12.97 -7.14
CA PHE A 16 11.58 -13.27 -6.58
C PHE A 16 12.29 -14.33 -7.42
N LYS A 17 13.60 -14.21 -7.53
CA LYS A 17 14.47 -15.18 -8.18
C LYS A 17 15.77 -15.32 -7.41
N ASN A 18 16.10 -16.53 -6.99
CA ASN A 18 17.30 -16.83 -6.20
C ASN A 18 17.41 -16.04 -4.88
N GLY A 19 16.25 -15.67 -4.28
CA GLY A 19 16.20 -14.89 -3.03
C GLY A 19 16.27 -13.38 -3.20
N GLU A 20 16.35 -12.87 -4.42
CA GLU A 20 16.35 -11.43 -4.74
C GLU A 20 15.11 -11.08 -5.58
N ILE A 21 14.77 -9.79 -5.64
CA ILE A 21 13.66 -9.30 -6.47
C ILE A 21 14.01 -9.46 -7.96
N ASP A 22 13.13 -10.11 -8.72
CA ASP A 22 13.24 -10.23 -10.18
C ASP A 22 12.62 -8.99 -10.83
N TRP A 23 13.46 -7.98 -11.05
CA TRP A 23 13.05 -6.70 -11.62
C TRP A 23 12.50 -6.82 -13.05
N ASP A 24 13.05 -7.73 -13.86
CA ASP A 24 12.56 -7.96 -15.23
C ASP A 24 11.16 -8.58 -15.21
N ALA A 25 10.92 -9.54 -14.31
CA ALA A 25 9.60 -10.13 -14.14
C ALA A 25 8.60 -9.11 -13.57
N LEU A 26 9.02 -8.23 -12.66
CA LEU A 26 8.17 -7.17 -12.12
C LEU A 26 7.83 -6.15 -13.20
N ASP A 27 8.78 -5.77 -14.06
CA ASP A 27 8.54 -4.89 -15.21
C ASP A 27 7.48 -5.48 -16.14
N ASN A 28 7.70 -6.72 -16.58
CA ASN A 28 6.75 -7.43 -17.44
C ASN A 28 5.35 -7.53 -16.81
N LEU A 29 5.27 -7.72 -15.49
CA LEU A 29 4.00 -7.74 -14.77
C LEU A 29 3.31 -6.38 -14.84
N VAL A 30 4.01 -5.28 -14.53
CA VAL A 30 3.46 -3.92 -14.62
C VAL A 30 2.95 -3.63 -16.03
N GLU A 31 3.77 -3.91 -17.06
CA GLU A 31 3.39 -3.67 -18.45
C GLU A 31 2.16 -4.50 -18.86
N SER A 32 2.09 -5.77 -18.46
CA SER A 32 0.94 -6.63 -18.78
C SER A 32 -0.36 -6.13 -18.14
N GLN A 33 -0.29 -5.64 -16.90
CA GLN A 33 -1.46 -5.09 -16.21
C GLN A 33 -1.95 -3.79 -16.88
N ILE A 34 -1.04 -2.91 -17.23
CA ILE A 34 -1.37 -1.66 -17.94
C ILE A 34 -1.94 -1.96 -19.31
N ALA A 35 -1.34 -2.88 -20.06
CA ALA A 35 -1.86 -3.33 -21.37
C ALA A 35 -3.24 -3.99 -21.25
N GLY A 36 -3.52 -4.66 -20.11
CA GLY A 36 -4.83 -5.23 -19.77
C GLY A 36 -5.88 -4.20 -19.39
N GLY A 37 -5.53 -2.93 -19.28
CA GLY A 37 -6.45 -1.82 -19.03
C GLY A 37 -6.80 -1.62 -17.56
N VAL A 38 -5.95 -2.05 -16.61
CA VAL A 38 -6.17 -1.74 -15.20
C VAL A 38 -5.99 -0.24 -14.93
N SER A 39 -6.81 0.30 -14.04
CA SER A 39 -6.80 1.72 -13.71
C SER A 39 -5.87 2.05 -12.54
N ALA A 40 -5.56 1.07 -11.71
CA ALA A 40 -4.67 1.25 -10.57
C ALA A 40 -3.82 0.00 -10.29
N LEU A 41 -2.60 0.22 -9.80
CA LEU A 41 -1.65 -0.80 -9.36
C LEU A 41 -1.36 -0.60 -7.88
N ILE A 42 -1.53 -1.65 -7.07
CA ILE A 42 -1.16 -1.63 -5.66
C ILE A 42 0.22 -2.30 -5.53
N ALA A 43 1.25 -1.51 -5.27
CA ALA A 43 2.62 -1.97 -5.08
C ALA A 43 2.87 -2.30 -3.61
N ALA A 44 3.54 -3.41 -3.35
CA ALA A 44 3.93 -3.84 -2.00
C ALA A 44 2.77 -3.87 -0.98
N GLY A 45 1.54 -4.16 -1.44
CA GLY A 45 0.45 -4.56 -0.55
C GLY A 45 0.67 -5.98 -0.03
N THR A 46 -0.26 -6.53 0.74
CA THR A 46 -0.12 -7.90 1.31
C THR A 46 0.21 -8.96 0.23
N THR A 47 -0.40 -8.84 -0.95
CA THR A 47 -0.12 -9.72 -2.10
C THR A 47 1.32 -9.62 -2.59
N GLY A 48 1.95 -8.46 -2.43
CA GLY A 48 3.35 -8.21 -2.79
C GLY A 48 4.37 -8.64 -1.74
N GLU A 49 3.93 -9.30 -0.66
CA GLU A 49 4.79 -9.91 0.37
C GLU A 49 5.79 -8.95 1.04
N PRO A 50 5.39 -7.70 1.44
CA PRO A 50 6.32 -6.73 2.01
C PRO A 50 7.00 -7.22 3.30
N SER A 51 6.39 -8.17 4.01
CA SER A 51 6.95 -8.76 5.24
C SER A 51 8.15 -9.67 5.00
N THR A 52 8.42 -10.08 3.76
CA THR A 52 9.59 -10.90 3.38
C THR A 52 10.73 -10.07 2.80
N MET A 53 10.52 -8.77 2.64
CA MET A 53 11.49 -7.81 2.10
C MET A 53 12.23 -7.08 3.22
N THR A 54 13.45 -6.67 2.93
CA THR A 54 14.12 -5.61 3.71
C THR A 54 13.39 -4.27 3.50
N TRP A 55 13.66 -3.30 4.36
CA TRP A 55 13.13 -1.95 4.20
C TRP A 55 13.47 -1.34 2.84
N ASP A 56 14.71 -1.46 2.41
CA ASP A 56 15.19 -0.88 1.16
C ASP A 56 14.53 -1.55 -0.05
N GLU A 57 14.38 -2.88 -0.05
CA GLU A 57 13.65 -3.61 -1.10
C GLU A 57 12.18 -3.18 -1.18
N HIS A 58 11.51 -3.04 -0.04
CA HIS A 58 10.11 -2.62 0.02
C HIS A 58 9.91 -1.23 -0.62
N ILE A 59 10.74 -0.26 -0.25
CA ILE A 59 10.69 1.10 -0.79
C ILE A 59 11.07 1.12 -2.28
N GLU A 60 12.05 0.34 -2.67
CA GLU A 60 12.50 0.24 -4.06
C GLU A 60 11.43 -0.37 -4.98
N VAL A 61 10.70 -1.39 -4.53
CA VAL A 61 9.56 -1.96 -5.28
C VAL A 61 8.50 -0.90 -5.54
N ILE A 62 8.15 -0.09 -4.53
CA ILE A 62 7.16 0.97 -4.69
C ILE A 62 7.67 2.02 -5.70
N ARG A 63 8.94 2.43 -5.58
CA ARG A 63 9.56 3.39 -6.48
C ARG A 63 9.54 2.88 -7.93
N PHE A 64 9.99 1.64 -8.12
CA PHE A 64 10.04 1.00 -9.44
C PHE A 64 8.67 0.96 -10.12
N VAL A 65 7.64 0.48 -9.40
CA VAL A 65 6.26 0.41 -9.94
C VAL A 65 5.74 1.81 -10.27
N ALA A 66 6.01 2.81 -9.41
CA ALA A 66 5.59 4.19 -9.65
C ALA A 66 6.23 4.80 -10.89
N GLU A 67 7.52 4.59 -11.08
CA GLU A 67 8.27 5.05 -12.26
C GLU A 67 7.77 4.40 -13.54
N ARG A 68 7.52 3.07 -13.51
CA ARG A 68 7.02 2.31 -14.67
C ARG A 68 5.59 2.66 -15.04
N ALA A 69 4.74 2.85 -14.05
CA ALA A 69 3.33 3.17 -14.28
C ALA A 69 3.06 4.66 -14.55
N LYS A 70 4.06 5.52 -14.46
CA LYS A 70 3.93 6.97 -14.58
C LYS A 70 3.01 7.38 -15.74
N ASP A 71 2.02 8.23 -15.43
CA ASP A 71 1.05 8.77 -16.38
C ASP A 71 0.16 7.73 -17.10
N ARG A 72 0.27 6.43 -16.75
CA ARG A 72 -0.47 5.35 -17.39
C ARG A 72 -1.45 4.65 -16.46
N ALA A 73 -1.15 4.54 -15.18
CA ALA A 73 -2.03 3.98 -14.18
C ALA A 73 -1.80 4.66 -12.83
N CYS A 74 -2.85 4.68 -12.00
CA CYS A 74 -2.76 5.17 -10.63
C CYS A 74 -1.94 4.18 -9.79
N VAL A 75 -0.95 4.65 -9.02
CA VAL A 75 -0.18 3.77 -8.12
C VAL A 75 -0.56 4.04 -6.67
N ILE A 76 -0.86 2.97 -5.94
CA ILE A 76 -1.17 2.97 -4.52
C ILE A 76 -0.04 2.20 -3.80
N ALA A 77 0.64 2.88 -2.89
CA ALA A 77 1.76 2.30 -2.15
C ALA A 77 1.30 1.54 -0.90
N GLY A 78 1.68 0.30 -0.75
CA GLY A 78 1.48 -0.45 0.50
C GLY A 78 2.47 0.00 1.57
N THR A 79 2.05 0.91 2.44
CA THR A 79 2.89 1.44 3.53
C THR A 79 2.46 0.93 4.91
N GLY A 80 1.40 0.10 4.96
CA GLY A 80 0.82 -0.36 6.22
C GLY A 80 1.76 -1.21 7.06
N SER A 81 1.81 -0.91 8.35
CA SER A 81 2.53 -1.66 9.39
C SER A 81 1.68 -1.70 10.67
N ASN A 82 2.01 -2.61 11.57
CA ASN A 82 1.46 -2.60 12.93
C ASN A 82 2.14 -1.57 13.86
N CYS A 83 3.05 -0.76 13.32
CA CYS A 83 3.72 0.35 13.99
C CYS A 83 3.39 1.67 13.30
N THR A 84 2.64 2.56 13.97
CA THR A 84 2.22 3.86 13.41
C THR A 84 3.39 4.69 12.88
N ARG A 85 4.53 4.70 13.59
CA ARG A 85 5.73 5.46 13.17
C ARG A 85 6.32 4.94 11.86
N GLU A 86 6.31 3.64 11.64
CA GLU A 86 6.79 3.03 10.39
C GLU A 86 5.88 3.41 9.22
N VAL A 87 4.55 3.38 9.41
CA VAL A 87 3.61 3.83 8.38
C VAL A 87 3.88 5.28 7.99
N ILE A 88 4.02 6.17 8.98
CA ILE A 88 4.31 7.59 8.75
C ILE A 88 5.66 7.76 8.04
N HIS A 89 6.67 7.01 8.46
CA HIS A 89 7.99 7.06 7.83
C HIS A 89 7.92 6.61 6.37
N ALA A 90 7.33 5.45 6.10
CA ALA A 90 7.17 4.92 4.75
C ALA A 90 6.40 5.90 3.85
N ALA A 91 5.26 6.41 4.32
CA ALA A 91 4.45 7.36 3.57
C ALA A 91 5.22 8.64 3.21
N ASN A 92 6.03 9.16 4.14
CA ASN A 92 6.84 10.35 3.89
C ASN A 92 8.03 10.11 2.95
N VAL A 93 8.49 8.87 2.84
CA VAL A 93 9.51 8.50 1.83
C VAL A 93 8.88 8.35 0.45
N VAL A 94 7.77 7.62 0.34
CA VAL A 94 7.19 7.28 -0.96
C VAL A 94 6.36 8.40 -1.60
N LYS A 95 5.98 9.45 -0.85
CA LYS A 95 5.16 10.56 -1.37
C LYS A 95 5.77 11.27 -2.59
N ASP A 96 7.09 11.27 -2.69
CA ASP A 96 7.81 11.95 -3.76
C ASP A 96 8.03 11.05 -5.00
N PHE A 97 7.57 9.79 -4.97
CA PHE A 97 7.67 8.86 -6.09
C PHE A 97 6.52 8.99 -7.11
N GLY A 98 5.54 9.86 -6.85
CA GLY A 98 4.39 10.05 -7.72
C GLY A 98 3.24 9.06 -7.46
N VAL A 99 3.22 8.39 -6.30
CA VAL A 99 2.08 7.56 -5.89
C VAL A 99 0.86 8.44 -5.55
N ALA A 100 -0.32 7.95 -5.85
CA ALA A 100 -1.57 8.71 -5.65
C ALA A 100 -2.17 8.54 -4.24
N ALA A 101 -1.84 7.45 -3.55
CA ALA A 101 -2.33 7.13 -2.22
C ALA A 101 -1.45 6.09 -1.53
N GLN A 102 -1.68 5.91 -0.24
CA GLN A 102 -1.12 4.83 0.55
C GLN A 102 -2.19 3.81 0.96
N LEU A 103 -1.89 2.52 0.87
CA LEU A 103 -2.71 1.43 1.39
C LEU A 103 -2.22 1.09 2.79
N VAL A 104 -3.05 1.34 3.80
CA VAL A 104 -2.70 1.11 5.20
C VAL A 104 -3.56 0.00 5.77
N VAL A 105 -2.95 -1.17 5.99
CA VAL A 105 -3.59 -2.28 6.67
C VAL A 105 -3.77 -1.96 8.15
N THR A 106 -4.90 -2.36 8.72
CA THR A 106 -5.10 -2.27 10.18
C THR A 106 -3.99 -3.02 10.90
N PRO A 107 -3.48 -2.51 12.06
CA PRO A 107 -2.45 -3.18 12.82
C PRO A 107 -2.76 -4.65 13.06
N TYR A 108 -1.84 -5.50 12.68
CA TYR A 108 -1.90 -6.95 12.79
C TYR A 108 -1.04 -7.43 13.97
N TYR A 109 -1.30 -8.62 14.49
CA TYR A 109 -0.61 -9.27 15.60
C TYR A 109 -0.87 -8.63 16.97
N ASN A 110 -0.66 -7.33 17.16
CA ASN A 110 -0.76 -6.60 18.44
C ASN A 110 -2.18 -6.17 18.86
N LYS A 111 -3.21 -6.60 18.15
CA LYS A 111 -4.65 -6.48 18.52
C LYS A 111 -5.06 -5.11 19.09
N SER A 112 -5.22 -4.14 18.23
CA SER A 112 -5.65 -2.79 18.63
C SER A 112 -7.12 -2.77 19.10
N THR A 113 -7.43 -1.88 20.06
CA THR A 113 -8.83 -1.49 20.36
C THR A 113 -9.39 -0.57 19.27
N GLN A 114 -10.70 -0.29 19.29
CA GLN A 114 -11.30 0.64 18.32
C GLN A 114 -10.73 2.04 18.47
N GLU A 115 -10.58 2.51 19.70
CA GLU A 115 -9.96 3.81 20.00
C GLU A 115 -8.50 3.84 19.53
N GLY A 116 -7.77 2.73 19.68
CA GLY A 116 -6.40 2.59 19.17
C GLY A 116 -6.34 2.65 17.65
N LEU A 117 -7.31 2.05 16.93
CA LEU A 117 -7.40 2.15 15.48
C LEU A 117 -7.70 3.57 15.03
N VAL A 118 -8.65 4.24 15.69
CA VAL A 118 -8.94 5.66 15.41
C VAL A 118 -7.69 6.51 15.62
N ALA A 119 -7.00 6.36 16.74
CA ALA A 119 -5.76 7.08 17.03
C ALA A 119 -4.66 6.80 15.98
N HIS A 120 -4.49 5.53 15.58
CA HIS A 120 -3.54 5.13 14.56
C HIS A 120 -3.77 5.84 13.23
N TYR A 121 -4.99 5.78 12.68
CA TYR A 121 -5.30 6.40 11.41
C TYR A 121 -5.33 7.94 11.47
N THR A 122 -5.78 8.51 12.60
CA THR A 122 -5.74 9.95 12.80
C THR A 122 -4.30 10.47 12.78
N GLU A 123 -3.40 9.84 13.52
CA GLU A 123 -1.99 10.25 13.58
C GLU A 123 -1.31 10.12 12.20
N ILE A 124 -1.62 9.06 11.43
CA ILE A 124 -1.10 8.92 10.07
C ILE A 124 -1.63 10.04 9.18
N ALA A 125 -2.93 10.33 9.24
CA ALA A 125 -3.54 11.37 8.42
C ALA A 125 -3.01 12.77 8.72
N GLU A 126 -2.71 13.05 9.99
CA GLU A 126 -2.14 14.35 10.40
C GLU A 126 -0.67 14.53 9.99
N LYS A 127 0.09 13.42 9.91
CA LYS A 127 1.54 13.46 9.69
C LYS A 127 1.99 13.09 8.28
N THR A 128 1.05 12.78 7.39
CA THR A 128 1.33 12.40 6.00
C THR A 128 0.43 13.19 5.05
N SER A 129 0.91 13.41 3.82
CA SER A 129 0.16 14.12 2.78
C SER A 129 -0.57 13.19 1.82
N LEU A 130 -0.26 11.90 1.82
CA LEU A 130 -0.89 10.93 0.93
C LEU A 130 -2.29 10.56 1.42
N PRO A 131 -3.30 10.52 0.55
CA PRO A 131 -4.59 9.94 0.87
C PRO A 131 -4.45 8.50 1.39
N ILE A 132 -5.25 8.14 2.40
CA ILE A 132 -5.22 6.81 3.01
C ILE A 132 -6.33 5.95 2.42
N VAL A 133 -5.97 4.78 1.92
CA VAL A 133 -6.88 3.68 1.64
C VAL A 133 -6.81 2.73 2.85
N VAL A 134 -7.86 2.74 3.67
CA VAL A 134 -7.95 1.86 4.84
C VAL A 134 -8.19 0.42 4.39
N TYR A 135 -7.30 -0.49 4.78
CA TYR A 135 -7.38 -1.90 4.43
C TYR A 135 -7.58 -2.76 5.69
N ASN A 136 -8.68 -3.48 5.75
CA ASN A 136 -8.98 -4.37 6.86
C ASN A 136 -9.08 -5.83 6.42
N VAL A 137 -8.38 -6.71 7.12
CA VAL A 137 -8.45 -8.17 6.95
C VAL A 137 -8.75 -8.81 8.30
N PRO A 138 -10.02 -8.86 8.72
CA PRO A 138 -10.40 -9.28 10.08
C PRO A 138 -9.81 -10.62 10.50
N SER A 139 -9.68 -11.57 9.58
CA SER A 139 -9.10 -12.90 9.83
C SER A 139 -7.59 -12.87 10.16
N ARG A 140 -6.88 -11.79 9.83
CA ARG A 140 -5.44 -11.63 10.04
C ARG A 140 -5.10 -10.57 11.06
N THR A 141 -5.97 -9.57 11.22
CA THR A 141 -5.75 -8.44 12.11
C THR A 141 -6.45 -8.60 13.45
N VAL A 142 -7.40 -9.56 13.54
CA VAL A 142 -8.30 -9.74 14.70
C VAL A 142 -9.01 -8.42 15.09
N SER A 143 -8.88 -7.40 14.25
CA SER A 143 -9.58 -6.14 14.38
C SER A 143 -10.98 -6.32 13.83
N TYR A 144 -11.93 -5.85 14.56
CA TYR A 144 -13.35 -6.09 14.42
C TYR A 144 -13.94 -5.95 13.04
N THR A 145 -14.96 -6.78 12.78
CA THR A 145 -15.93 -6.69 11.69
C THR A 145 -16.70 -5.35 11.64
N HIS A 146 -16.51 -4.45 12.57
CA HIS A 146 -17.16 -3.14 12.65
C HIS A 146 -16.14 -2.02 12.90
N LEU A 147 -15.32 -1.69 11.88
CA LEU A 147 -14.86 -0.31 11.77
C LEU A 147 -16.12 0.52 11.53
N ARG A 148 -16.68 1.09 12.58
CA ARG A 148 -17.62 2.20 12.39
C ARG A 148 -16.79 3.31 11.75
N ALA A 149 -17.00 3.52 10.46
CA ALA A 149 -16.62 4.76 9.83
C ALA A 149 -17.34 5.85 10.61
N HIS A 150 -16.64 6.55 11.49
CA HIS A 150 -17.07 7.84 11.91
C HIS A 150 -16.90 8.71 10.67
N GLU A 151 -18.03 8.99 10.04
CA GLU A 151 -18.11 9.97 8.99
C GLU A 151 -17.57 11.28 9.55
N THR A 152 -16.41 11.65 9.08
CA THR A 152 -15.85 12.99 9.24
C THR A 152 -15.95 13.71 7.92
#